data_99ff40ec8a7f35ebff5ab174fa945e1f
#
_entry.id   99ff40ec8a7f35ebff5ab174fa945e1f
#
_cell.length_a   1.000
_cell.length_b   1.000
_cell.length_c   1.000
_cell.angle_alpha   90.00
_cell.angle_beta   90.00
_cell.angle_gamma   90.00
#
_symmetry.space_group_name_H-M   'P 1'
#
loop_
_entity.id
_entity.type
_entity.pdbx_description
1 polymer ?
#
loop_
_entity_poly.entity_id
_entity_poly.type
_entity_poly.pdbx_seq_one_letter_code
_entity_poly.pdbx_strand_id
1 'polypeptide(L)'
;MRPVHPVRHRLAGGLSLLLAAGALALPTATASAAPPAAPASTAPDLGANVTVFDPSMPVAQIQAEADALWAQQRDNEMGEQRYAMLFRPGTYGTAEQPLQIKVGYYTEVAGLSASPSAVTINGKVEVYNRCLGADGASNCIALNNFWRSLSNLTIAVNAKGQDGCRASANFWAVSQAVSMRRVAVTGGNLSLMDYCTAGPQYASGGFVADSRLPDTINGSQQQWFTRNSSVGSWSNGVWNQVFSGVEGAPSGDTWPTPPYTTVERTPLSREKPYLVSSGGSWSVRVPSAASQTRGVSWASGQTPGRTVPLSDFFVARPTDSVERINSQLARGRHLLLTPGVYDVDRSIAVRRPGTVVLGLGHATLTAVGGAVPLTVADVPGVVIAGMTIDGGTVESPVLLRVGTKNGRGGRGSNAADPTTLSDVYFRIGGPHVGKADVSLEINSDHVLVDHTWVWRADHGNPGSFGWTVSTGRNGVVVNGDDVTATGLFVEHYQEYNVVWNGERGRTLFFQNELPYDPPDQAAYSHDGVLGWAAYKVADDVQRHELTAGGVYAFFNVDPTIRATRGFEVPDTPGVRLSRLLTVSLELGTIDHVVNDTGARVSPPATGVPSYVATYP
;
A
#
# COMPACT_ATOMS: atom_id res chain seq x y z
N MET A 1 -2.41 -3.10 69.77
CA MET A 1 -2.64 -3.99 70.98
C MET A 1 -2.48 -5.41 70.48
N ARG A 2 -1.47 -6.05 70.96
CA ARG A 2 -1.30 -7.52 71.08
C ARG A 2 -2.42 -8.11 71.92
N PRO A 3 -2.61 -9.42 72.13
CA PRO A 3 -1.76 -10.61 71.82
C PRO A 3 -2.59 -11.86 71.52
N VAL A 4 -2.14 -13.01 71.23
CA VAL A 4 -1.25 -14.05 71.80
C VAL A 4 -1.74 -15.45 71.34
N HIS A 5 -0.80 -16.28 71.02
CA HIS A 5 -0.73 -17.76 70.96
C HIS A 5 -1.36 -18.49 72.20
N PRO A 6 -1.22 -19.84 72.38
CA PRO A 6 -0.55 -20.93 71.64
C PRO A 6 -1.17 -22.37 71.89
N VAL A 7 -0.30 -23.41 71.58
CA VAL A 7 -0.01 -24.69 72.31
C VAL A 7 -0.55 -25.99 71.67
N ARG A 8 0.32 -26.84 71.10
CA ARG A 8 1.09 -28.00 71.62
C ARG A 8 0.28 -29.18 72.12
N HIS A 9 0.57 -30.37 71.60
CA HIS A 9 1.26 -31.51 72.25
C HIS A 9 1.14 -32.77 71.39
N ARG A 10 2.25 -33.47 70.98
CA ARG A 10 2.97 -34.61 71.63
C ARG A 10 2.10 -35.87 71.83
N LEU A 11 2.52 -37.07 71.48
CA LEU A 11 3.66 -37.97 71.72
C LEU A 11 3.40 -39.30 70.99
N ALA A 12 4.30 -39.88 70.35
CA ALA A 12 5.29 -40.89 70.78
C ALA A 12 4.86 -42.37 70.64
N GLY A 13 5.71 -43.14 70.02
CA GLY A 13 6.19 -44.38 70.49
C GLY A 13 5.95 -45.64 69.69
N GLY A 14 7.00 -46.36 69.36
CA GLY A 14 6.91 -47.76 69.07
C GLY A 14 7.92 -48.33 68.05
N LEU A 15 9.08 -48.67 68.52
CA LEU A 15 10.17 -49.40 67.88
C LEU A 15 9.80 -50.87 67.85
N SER A 16 9.92 -51.55 66.65
CA SER A 16 10.12 -52.99 66.58
C SER A 16 10.93 -53.38 65.33
N LEU A 17 12.12 -53.84 65.56
CA LEU A 17 12.99 -54.52 64.61
C LEU A 17 12.44 -55.91 64.28
N LEU A 18 12.41 -56.23 62.97
CA LEU A 18 12.52 -57.62 62.54
C LEU A 18 13.36 -57.65 61.25
N LEU A 19 14.50 -58.33 61.34
CA LEU A 19 15.35 -58.75 60.22
C LEU A 19 14.63 -59.81 59.41
N ALA A 20 14.65 -59.69 58.08
CA ALA A 20 14.56 -60.83 57.19
C ALA A 20 15.29 -60.51 55.88
N ALA A 21 16.00 -61.51 55.42
CA ALA A 21 17.04 -61.54 54.39
C ALA A 21 16.57 -61.20 52.95
N GLY A 22 17.50 -60.68 52.29
CA GLY A 22 17.81 -60.41 50.95
C GLY A 22 17.13 -61.09 49.75
N ALA A 23 16.83 -60.30 48.77
CA ALA A 23 16.98 -60.63 47.34
C ALA A 23 17.27 -59.31 46.59
N LEU A 24 18.45 -59.20 46.00
CA LEU A 24 18.80 -58.12 45.06
C LEU A 24 17.95 -58.31 43.77
N ALA A 25 16.97 -57.46 43.60
CA ALA A 25 16.32 -57.22 42.30
C ALA A 25 16.87 -55.94 41.72
N LEU A 26 17.58 -56.03 40.63
CA LEU A 26 17.99 -54.89 39.77
C LEU A 26 16.76 -54.16 39.27
N PRO A 27 16.69 -52.83 39.33
CA PRO A 27 15.60 -52.10 38.73
C PRO A 27 15.77 -52.14 37.21
N THR A 28 14.83 -52.73 36.50
CA THR A 28 14.66 -52.52 35.08
C THR A 28 14.23 -51.08 34.85
N ALA A 29 15.13 -50.29 34.28
CA ALA A 29 14.79 -48.95 33.79
C ALA A 29 13.78 -49.10 32.65
N THR A 30 12.51 -48.76 32.91
CA THR A 30 11.54 -48.56 31.85
C THR A 30 11.95 -47.30 31.09
N ALA A 31 12.47 -47.52 29.86
CA ALA A 31 12.69 -46.44 28.91
C ALA A 31 11.33 -45.75 28.67
N SER A 32 11.17 -44.55 29.19
CA SER A 32 10.04 -43.68 28.85
C SER A 32 10.16 -43.35 27.36
N ALA A 33 9.24 -43.87 26.55
CA ALA A 33 9.17 -43.49 25.15
C ALA A 33 9.01 -41.96 25.05
N ALA A 34 9.94 -41.33 24.34
CA ALA A 34 9.81 -39.92 24.01
C ALA A 34 8.43 -39.68 23.32
N PRO A 35 7.70 -38.61 23.65
CA PRO A 35 6.45 -38.31 22.97
C PRO A 35 6.71 -38.24 21.45
N PRO A 36 5.79 -38.74 20.60
CA PRO A 36 5.95 -38.68 19.17
C PRO A 36 6.20 -37.21 18.76
N ALA A 37 7.24 -37.00 17.97
CA ALA A 37 7.53 -35.68 17.39
C ALA A 37 6.26 -35.18 16.71
N ALA A 38 5.84 -33.97 17.05
CA ALA A 38 4.73 -33.32 16.37
C ALA A 38 4.99 -33.38 14.85
N PRO A 39 3.98 -33.72 14.03
CA PRO A 39 4.17 -33.79 12.59
C PRO A 39 4.76 -32.49 12.11
N ALA A 40 5.85 -32.56 11.35
CA ALA A 40 6.47 -31.40 10.74
C ALA A 40 5.38 -30.63 9.97
N SER A 41 5.09 -29.41 10.40
CA SER A 41 4.11 -28.55 9.74
C SER A 41 4.60 -28.34 8.31
N THR A 42 3.93 -28.93 7.34
CA THR A 42 4.20 -28.68 5.92
C THR A 42 3.93 -27.22 5.64
N ALA A 43 4.85 -26.54 4.93
CA ALA A 43 4.63 -25.17 4.49
C ALA A 43 3.28 -25.06 3.76
N PRO A 44 2.50 -24.00 3.98
CA PRO A 44 1.23 -23.84 3.29
C PRO A 44 1.47 -23.75 1.79
N ASP A 45 0.57 -24.31 1.02
CA ASP A 45 0.59 -24.15 -0.43
C ASP A 45 0.03 -22.75 -0.79
N LEU A 46 0.92 -21.82 -1.07
CA LEU A 46 0.61 -20.44 -1.47
C LEU A 46 0.55 -20.26 -3.00
N GLY A 47 0.63 -21.33 -3.77
CA GLY A 47 0.60 -21.31 -5.24
C GLY A 47 1.99 -21.29 -5.89
N ALA A 48 2.02 -21.61 -7.18
CA ALA A 48 3.26 -21.74 -7.95
C ALA A 48 4.02 -20.42 -8.12
N ASN A 49 3.34 -19.27 -7.98
CA ASN A 49 3.92 -17.94 -8.16
C ASN A 49 4.44 -17.34 -6.84
N VAL A 50 4.57 -18.16 -5.79
CA VAL A 50 5.17 -17.76 -4.51
C VAL A 50 6.42 -18.56 -4.29
N THR A 51 7.57 -17.89 -4.24
CA THR A 51 8.84 -18.47 -3.82
C THR A 51 9.11 -18.14 -2.36
N VAL A 52 9.35 -19.14 -1.54
CA VAL A 52 9.74 -18.98 -0.14
C VAL A 52 11.21 -19.31 0.02
N PHE A 53 12.01 -18.30 0.29
CA PHE A 53 13.44 -18.47 0.56
C PHE A 53 13.70 -18.81 2.02
N ASP A 54 14.65 -19.70 2.22
CA ASP A 54 15.15 -20.12 3.53
C ASP A 54 16.64 -19.73 3.64
N PRO A 55 17.10 -19.23 4.81
CA PRO A 55 18.49 -18.79 4.95
C PRO A 55 19.54 -19.88 4.80
N SER A 56 19.15 -21.16 4.78
CA SER A 56 20.05 -22.28 4.46
C SER A 56 20.29 -22.48 2.96
N MET A 57 19.50 -21.83 2.10
CA MET A 57 19.68 -21.93 0.64
C MET A 57 20.96 -21.21 0.21
N PRO A 58 21.70 -21.77 -0.77
CA PRO A 58 22.89 -21.09 -1.33
C PRO A 58 22.54 -19.72 -1.91
N VAL A 59 23.36 -18.72 -1.61
CA VAL A 59 23.17 -17.34 -2.12
C VAL A 59 23.05 -17.31 -3.65
N ALA A 60 23.88 -18.09 -4.34
CA ALA A 60 23.86 -18.17 -5.80
C ALA A 60 22.52 -18.73 -6.35
N GLN A 61 21.86 -19.65 -5.64
CA GLN A 61 20.54 -20.14 -6.02
C GLN A 61 19.48 -19.05 -5.85
N ILE A 62 19.47 -18.37 -4.70
CA ILE A 62 18.53 -17.27 -4.43
C ILE A 62 18.70 -16.15 -5.47
N GLN A 63 19.96 -15.80 -5.78
CA GLN A 63 20.26 -14.79 -6.79
C GLN A 63 19.74 -15.19 -8.17
N ALA A 64 19.98 -16.45 -8.60
CA ALA A 64 19.54 -16.94 -9.91
C ALA A 64 18.01 -16.92 -10.04
N GLU A 65 17.28 -17.29 -8.99
CA GLU A 65 15.81 -17.24 -8.97
C GLU A 65 15.28 -15.79 -9.02
N ALA A 66 15.90 -14.88 -8.25
CA ALA A 66 15.56 -13.46 -8.27
C ALA A 66 15.85 -12.81 -9.64
N ASP A 67 16.99 -13.14 -10.25
CA ASP A 67 17.36 -12.61 -11.57
C ASP A 67 16.44 -13.15 -12.68
N ALA A 68 16.07 -14.42 -12.64
CA ALA A 68 15.12 -15.02 -13.58
C ALA A 68 13.74 -14.33 -13.49
N LEU A 69 13.25 -14.11 -12.28
CA LEU A 69 11.99 -13.43 -12.07
C LEU A 69 12.05 -11.96 -12.54
N TRP A 70 13.12 -11.25 -12.21
CA TRP A 70 13.31 -9.88 -12.69
C TRP A 70 13.38 -9.81 -14.23
N ALA A 71 14.09 -10.72 -14.89
CA ALA A 71 14.18 -10.76 -16.34
C ALA A 71 12.80 -10.94 -17.00
N GLN A 72 11.90 -11.70 -16.38
CA GLN A 72 10.52 -11.87 -16.84
C GLN A 72 9.66 -10.63 -16.57
N GLN A 73 9.84 -9.98 -15.40
CA GLN A 73 8.90 -8.97 -14.90
C GLN A 73 9.37 -7.53 -15.13
N ARG A 74 10.63 -7.28 -15.54
CA ARG A 74 11.17 -5.92 -15.68
C ARG A 74 10.40 -5.04 -16.66
N ASP A 75 9.85 -5.63 -17.73
CA ASP A 75 9.13 -4.94 -18.80
C ASP A 75 7.64 -5.34 -18.88
N ASN A 76 7.15 -6.13 -17.91
CA ASN A 76 5.81 -6.72 -17.92
C ASN A 76 4.74 -5.78 -17.32
N GLU A 77 4.72 -4.54 -17.76
CA GLU A 77 3.86 -3.49 -17.22
C GLU A 77 2.36 -3.80 -17.32
N MET A 78 1.92 -4.34 -18.44
CA MET A 78 0.50 -4.67 -18.71
C MET A 78 0.24 -6.18 -18.72
N GLY A 79 1.16 -6.99 -18.20
CA GLY A 79 1.03 -8.44 -18.20
C GLY A 79 0.16 -8.99 -17.06
N GLU A 80 -0.15 -10.27 -17.17
CA GLU A 80 -1.03 -10.99 -16.23
C GLU A 80 -0.26 -11.67 -15.08
N GLN A 81 1.06 -11.81 -15.19
CA GLN A 81 1.87 -12.54 -14.23
C GLN A 81 2.00 -11.76 -12.92
N ARG A 82 1.86 -12.46 -11.79
CA ARG A 82 1.92 -11.94 -10.43
C ARG A 82 2.81 -12.84 -9.60
N TYR A 83 3.73 -12.27 -8.80
CA TYR A 83 4.70 -13.06 -8.03
C TYR A 83 4.94 -12.49 -6.64
N ALA A 84 5.32 -13.39 -5.71
CA ALA A 84 5.80 -13.01 -4.39
C ALA A 84 7.09 -13.77 -4.04
N MET A 85 8.12 -13.03 -3.64
CA MET A 85 9.36 -13.52 -3.05
C MET A 85 9.30 -13.33 -1.53
N LEU A 86 9.17 -14.40 -0.79
CA LEU A 86 8.98 -14.38 0.66
C LEU A 86 10.21 -14.94 1.37
N PHE A 87 10.74 -14.21 2.34
CA PHE A 87 11.96 -14.54 3.05
C PHE A 87 11.67 -14.96 4.49
N ARG A 88 12.01 -16.18 4.87
CA ARG A 88 11.94 -16.66 6.27
C ARG A 88 12.90 -15.87 7.15
N PRO A 89 12.70 -15.86 8.48
CA PRO A 89 13.65 -15.25 9.41
C PRO A 89 15.08 -15.75 9.19
N GLY A 90 16.04 -14.84 9.08
CA GLY A 90 17.44 -15.10 8.85
C GLY A 90 18.15 -14.02 8.05
N THR A 91 19.43 -14.24 7.75
CA THR A 91 20.26 -13.36 6.95
C THR A 91 20.57 -14.00 5.61
N TYR A 92 20.40 -13.24 4.53
CA TYR A 92 20.59 -13.63 3.15
C TYR A 92 21.71 -12.81 2.50
N GLY A 93 22.62 -13.46 1.82
CA GLY A 93 23.85 -12.84 1.35
C GLY A 93 24.93 -12.75 2.43
N THR A 94 26.17 -12.57 2.02
CA THR A 94 27.33 -12.39 2.90
C THR A 94 28.10 -11.12 2.53
N ALA A 95 29.09 -10.75 3.34
CA ALA A 95 29.98 -9.63 3.02
C ALA A 95 30.70 -9.81 1.68
N GLU A 96 31.04 -11.05 1.34
CA GLU A 96 31.75 -11.44 0.11
C GLU A 96 30.83 -11.67 -1.07
N GLN A 97 29.61 -12.17 -0.81
CA GLN A 97 28.59 -12.49 -1.80
C GLN A 97 27.26 -11.83 -1.41
N PRO A 98 27.13 -10.50 -1.63
CA PRO A 98 25.89 -9.79 -1.34
C PRO A 98 24.78 -10.27 -2.30
N LEU A 99 23.53 -10.28 -1.80
CA LEU A 99 22.35 -10.58 -2.60
C LEU A 99 21.83 -9.29 -3.26
N GLN A 100 21.75 -9.26 -4.60
CA GLN A 100 21.31 -8.11 -5.38
C GLN A 100 19.94 -8.40 -6.01
N ILE A 101 18.85 -8.02 -5.34
CA ILE A 101 17.49 -8.26 -5.81
C ILE A 101 16.99 -7.06 -6.58
N LYS A 102 16.69 -7.24 -7.86
CA LYS A 102 15.95 -6.26 -8.67
C LYS A 102 14.48 -6.64 -8.71
N VAL A 103 13.60 -5.65 -8.53
CA VAL A 103 12.15 -5.88 -8.42
C VAL A 103 11.45 -5.41 -9.69
N GLY A 104 10.81 -6.34 -10.40
CA GLY A 104 10.00 -6.07 -11.59
C GLY A 104 8.54 -5.77 -11.27
N TYR A 105 7.72 -5.59 -12.32
CA TYR A 105 6.28 -5.36 -12.18
C TYR A 105 5.59 -6.52 -11.47
N TYR A 106 4.54 -6.22 -10.70
CA TYR A 106 3.69 -7.18 -9.97
C TYR A 106 4.50 -8.17 -9.13
N THR A 107 5.61 -7.70 -8.59
CA THR A 107 6.47 -8.49 -7.73
C THR A 107 6.45 -7.92 -6.30
N GLU A 108 6.08 -8.76 -5.35
CA GLU A 108 6.18 -8.49 -3.92
C GLU A 108 7.46 -9.11 -3.36
N VAL A 109 8.21 -8.33 -2.58
CA VAL A 109 9.34 -8.82 -1.78
C VAL A 109 9.01 -8.61 -0.31
N ALA A 110 8.92 -9.68 0.48
CA ALA A 110 8.50 -9.57 1.87
C ALA A 110 9.22 -10.52 2.83
N GLY A 111 9.49 -10.03 4.03
CA GLY A 111 9.98 -10.85 5.14
C GLY A 111 8.82 -11.52 5.90
N LEU A 112 8.99 -12.80 6.22
CA LEU A 112 8.01 -13.63 6.95
C LEU A 112 8.27 -13.62 8.46
N SER A 113 8.28 -12.45 9.07
CA SER A 113 8.64 -12.32 10.49
C SER A 113 7.74 -11.35 11.25
N ALA A 114 7.75 -11.46 12.58
CA ALA A 114 7.02 -10.54 13.45
C ALA A 114 7.66 -9.13 13.50
N SER A 115 8.95 -9.02 13.20
CA SER A 115 9.71 -7.77 13.15
C SER A 115 10.60 -7.72 11.91
N PRO A 116 10.72 -6.56 11.24
CA PRO A 116 11.61 -6.40 10.09
C PRO A 116 13.07 -6.79 10.36
N SER A 117 13.53 -6.64 11.60
CA SER A 117 14.90 -6.98 11.99
C SER A 117 15.23 -8.48 11.99
N ALA A 118 14.22 -9.35 11.88
CA ALA A 118 14.44 -10.78 11.86
C ALA A 118 14.74 -11.34 10.45
N VAL A 119 14.56 -10.52 9.40
CA VAL A 119 14.93 -10.87 8.02
C VAL A 119 15.91 -9.82 7.52
N THR A 120 17.13 -10.19 7.23
CA THR A 120 18.16 -9.27 6.74
C THR A 120 18.65 -9.70 5.36
N ILE A 121 18.53 -8.80 4.40
CA ILE A 121 19.20 -8.91 3.09
C ILE A 121 20.54 -8.18 3.21
N ASN A 122 21.65 -8.92 3.28
CA ASN A 122 23.00 -8.36 3.14
C ASN A 122 23.25 -8.18 1.63
N GLY A 123 23.04 -6.98 1.16
CA GLY A 123 23.00 -6.67 -0.26
C GLY A 123 22.09 -5.49 -0.55
N LYS A 124 21.24 -5.62 -1.56
CA LYS A 124 20.34 -4.54 -1.99
C LYS A 124 19.03 -5.10 -2.53
N VAL A 125 17.95 -4.32 -2.40
CA VAL A 125 16.65 -4.58 -3.04
C VAL A 125 16.28 -3.33 -3.83
N GLU A 126 16.25 -3.41 -5.15
CA GLU A 126 16.35 -2.23 -6.01
C GLU A 126 15.34 -2.20 -7.15
N VAL A 127 14.96 -0.98 -7.53
CA VAL A 127 14.27 -0.66 -8.78
C VAL A 127 15.07 0.42 -9.48
N TYR A 128 15.38 0.20 -10.76
CA TYR A 128 16.10 1.14 -11.61
C TYR A 128 15.17 1.78 -12.63
N ASN A 129 15.62 2.89 -13.25
CA ASN A 129 14.95 3.47 -14.39
C ASN A 129 14.76 2.41 -15.48
N ARG A 130 13.62 2.49 -16.15
CA ARG A 130 13.31 1.69 -17.32
C ARG A 130 13.66 2.48 -18.57
N CYS A 131 14.44 1.89 -19.47
CA CYS A 131 14.78 2.52 -20.74
C CYS A 131 13.73 2.14 -21.80
N LEU A 132 12.95 3.10 -22.25
CA LEU A 132 11.81 2.93 -23.14
C LEU A 132 12.17 3.16 -24.63
N GLY A 133 13.38 3.65 -24.91
CA GLY A 133 13.86 3.81 -26.28
C GLY A 133 14.04 2.48 -27.01
N ALA A 134 13.86 2.48 -28.33
CA ALA A 134 14.01 1.28 -29.17
C ALA A 134 15.41 0.65 -29.10
N ASP A 135 16.41 1.43 -28.72
CA ASP A 135 17.78 0.99 -28.49
C ASP A 135 18.01 0.32 -27.11
N GLY A 136 16.96 0.32 -26.25
CA GLY A 136 17.04 -0.18 -24.87
C GLY A 136 17.97 0.59 -23.94
N ALA A 137 18.46 1.77 -24.36
CA ALA A 137 19.42 2.58 -23.62
C ALA A 137 19.05 4.07 -23.52
N SER A 138 18.05 4.52 -24.27
CA SER A 138 17.54 5.89 -24.24
C SER A 138 16.16 5.98 -23.57
N ASN A 139 15.72 7.21 -23.26
CA ASN A 139 14.47 7.48 -22.54
C ASN A 139 14.34 6.64 -21.27
N CYS A 140 15.35 6.69 -20.41
CA CYS A 140 15.41 5.90 -19.17
C CYS A 140 14.76 6.68 -18.03
N ILE A 141 13.55 6.28 -17.63
CA ILE A 141 12.71 6.98 -16.66
C ILE A 141 12.19 6.03 -15.56
N ALA A 142 11.72 6.60 -14.46
CA ALA A 142 11.01 5.88 -13.40
C ALA A 142 9.49 6.15 -13.41
N LEU A 143 8.99 7.00 -14.31
CA LEU A 143 7.56 7.37 -14.38
C LEU A 143 6.63 6.16 -14.53
N ASN A 144 7.08 5.10 -15.18
CA ASN A 144 6.32 3.88 -15.39
C ASN A 144 6.65 2.75 -14.38
N ASN A 145 7.43 3.00 -13.35
CA ASN A 145 7.81 1.96 -12.39
C ASN A 145 6.72 1.70 -11.35
N PHE A 146 5.57 1.18 -11.79
CA PHE A 146 4.37 0.89 -11.01
C PHE A 146 4.34 -0.53 -10.43
N TRP A 147 3.35 -0.84 -9.60
CA TRP A 147 2.93 -2.17 -9.13
C TRP A 147 4.06 -3.04 -8.61
N ARG A 148 4.75 -2.57 -7.57
CA ARG A 148 5.76 -3.30 -6.81
C ARG A 148 5.52 -3.14 -5.32
N SER A 149 5.98 -4.07 -4.52
CA SER A 149 5.96 -3.89 -3.08
C SER A 149 7.17 -4.49 -2.39
N LEU A 150 7.62 -3.82 -1.34
CA LEU A 150 8.73 -4.23 -0.49
C LEU A 150 8.30 -4.09 0.97
N SER A 151 8.37 -5.18 1.74
CA SER A 151 7.87 -5.11 3.10
C SER A 151 8.58 -6.03 4.10
N ASN A 152 8.55 -5.61 5.37
CA ASN A 152 8.83 -6.40 6.55
C ASN A 152 10.22 -7.06 6.58
N LEU A 153 11.27 -6.32 6.19
CA LEU A 153 12.66 -6.78 6.20
C LEU A 153 13.66 -5.64 6.43
N THR A 154 14.91 -6.01 6.69
CA THR A 154 16.05 -5.10 6.78
C THR A 154 16.94 -5.28 5.56
N ILE A 155 17.33 -4.17 4.93
CA ILE A 155 18.38 -4.12 3.91
C ILE A 155 19.65 -3.63 4.59
N ALA A 156 20.65 -4.50 4.72
CA ALA A 156 22.01 -4.12 5.10
C ALA A 156 22.78 -3.85 3.79
N VAL A 157 22.82 -2.59 3.37
CA VAL A 157 23.34 -2.20 2.07
C VAL A 157 24.78 -2.67 1.89
N ASN A 158 24.98 -3.51 0.89
CA ASN A 158 26.29 -4.01 0.49
C ASN A 158 26.38 -3.96 -1.04
N ALA A 159 27.22 -3.09 -1.52
CA ALA A 159 27.41 -2.81 -2.94
C ALA A 159 28.64 -3.50 -3.54
N LYS A 160 29.22 -4.49 -2.87
CA LYS A 160 30.39 -5.19 -3.36
C LYS A 160 30.16 -5.75 -4.77
N GLY A 161 31.06 -5.45 -5.68
CA GLY A 161 30.96 -5.86 -7.09
C GLY A 161 30.16 -4.90 -7.99
N GLN A 162 29.61 -3.82 -7.44
CA GLN A 162 28.97 -2.76 -8.22
C GLN A 162 29.93 -1.61 -8.55
N ASP A 163 29.62 -0.86 -9.60
CA ASP A 163 30.38 0.36 -9.97
C ASP A 163 30.16 1.50 -8.97
N GLY A 164 30.95 2.58 -9.10
CA GLY A 164 30.94 3.67 -8.15
C GLY A 164 29.59 4.38 -8.02
N CYS A 165 28.82 4.51 -9.09
CA CYS A 165 27.49 5.11 -9.02
C CYS A 165 26.50 4.15 -8.34
N ARG A 166 26.44 2.91 -8.78
CA ARG A 166 25.55 1.90 -8.18
C ARG A 166 25.90 1.59 -6.73
N ALA A 167 27.17 1.74 -6.36
CA ALA A 167 27.62 1.54 -4.99
C ALA A 167 27.15 2.62 -4.01
N SER A 168 26.67 3.79 -4.48
CA SER A 168 26.40 4.96 -3.65
C SER A 168 25.15 4.84 -2.76
N ALA A 169 24.16 4.03 -3.14
CA ALA A 169 22.90 3.88 -2.42
C ALA A 169 22.20 2.56 -2.73
N ASN A 170 21.16 2.22 -1.97
CA ASN A 170 20.09 1.33 -2.41
C ASN A 170 19.10 2.14 -3.23
N PHE A 171 18.82 1.75 -4.48
CA PHE A 171 17.95 2.50 -5.39
C PHE A 171 16.52 1.96 -5.36
N TRP A 172 15.57 2.83 -5.12
CA TRP A 172 14.14 2.53 -5.15
C TRP A 172 13.42 3.55 -6.03
N ALA A 173 13.72 3.53 -7.34
CA ALA A 173 13.22 4.48 -8.32
C ALA A 173 11.84 4.04 -8.83
N VAL A 174 10.80 4.47 -8.12
CA VAL A 174 9.42 4.01 -8.33
C VAL A 174 8.45 5.17 -8.50
N SER A 175 7.24 4.84 -8.96
CA SER A 175 6.09 5.73 -9.09
C SER A 175 4.87 5.15 -8.37
N GLN A 176 3.65 5.47 -8.82
CA GLN A 176 2.40 5.11 -8.14
C GLN A 176 2.22 3.58 -8.00
N ALA A 177 1.31 3.18 -7.11
CA ALA A 177 1.03 1.79 -6.76
C ALA A 177 2.27 0.99 -6.31
N VAL A 178 3.23 1.67 -5.70
CA VAL A 178 4.42 1.04 -5.12
C VAL A 178 4.52 1.40 -3.65
N SER A 179 4.57 0.40 -2.80
CA SER A 179 4.70 0.61 -1.35
C SER A 179 6.00 0.01 -0.80
N MET A 180 6.62 0.77 0.10
CA MET A 180 7.67 0.29 1.00
C MET A 180 7.13 0.38 2.43
N ARG A 181 6.92 -0.77 3.08
CA ARG A 181 6.33 -0.80 4.42
C ARG A 181 7.13 -1.66 5.39
N ARG A 182 7.40 -1.14 6.59
CA ARG A 182 8.12 -1.92 7.61
C ARG A 182 9.49 -2.38 7.11
N VAL A 183 10.24 -1.47 6.52
CA VAL A 183 11.59 -1.72 6.00
C VAL A 183 12.60 -0.91 6.81
N ALA A 184 13.71 -1.54 7.18
CA ALA A 184 14.88 -0.83 7.69
C ALA A 184 15.98 -0.86 6.62
N VAL A 185 16.53 0.29 6.28
CA VAL A 185 17.71 0.38 5.42
C VAL A 185 18.88 0.84 6.27
N THR A 186 19.97 0.08 6.26
CA THR A 186 21.18 0.33 7.07
C THR A 186 22.45 0.15 6.25
N GLY A 187 23.56 0.70 6.70
CA GLY A 187 24.86 0.48 6.07
C GLY A 187 25.12 1.30 4.79
N GLY A 188 24.17 2.11 4.35
CA GLY A 188 24.29 2.96 3.16
C GLY A 188 23.08 3.87 3.00
N ASN A 189 23.06 4.68 1.96
CA ASN A 189 21.98 5.61 1.65
C ASN A 189 20.82 4.93 0.95
N LEU A 190 19.64 5.59 0.96
CA LEU A 190 18.49 5.25 0.12
C LEU A 190 18.31 6.33 -0.95
N SER A 191 18.21 5.93 -2.22
CA SER A 191 17.82 6.84 -3.29
C SER A 191 16.46 6.44 -3.86
N LEU A 192 15.54 7.38 -3.91
CA LEU A 192 14.21 7.21 -4.50
C LEU A 192 14.19 7.54 -6.01
N MET A 193 15.35 7.86 -6.56
CA MET A 193 15.58 8.08 -7.98
C MET A 193 16.84 7.33 -8.44
N ASP A 194 16.83 6.88 -9.68
CA ASP A 194 17.99 6.26 -10.33
C ASP A 194 18.74 7.29 -11.17
N TYR A 195 19.73 7.90 -10.59
CA TYR A 195 20.60 8.85 -11.27
C TYR A 195 21.82 8.20 -11.95
N CYS A 196 21.92 6.88 -11.90
CA CYS A 196 23.01 6.13 -12.56
C CYS A 196 22.65 5.73 -14.00
N THR A 197 21.35 5.67 -14.34
CA THR A 197 20.90 5.35 -15.68
C THR A 197 20.35 6.62 -16.34
N ALA A 198 21.12 7.24 -17.21
CA ALA A 198 20.78 8.44 -18.00
C ALA A 198 20.47 9.71 -17.16
N GLY A 199 20.99 9.81 -15.93
CA GLY A 199 20.79 10.95 -15.03
C GLY A 199 19.41 10.96 -14.38
N PRO A 200 19.14 11.94 -13.47
CA PRO A 200 17.87 12.02 -12.80
C PRO A 200 16.78 12.40 -13.80
N GLN A 201 15.82 11.51 -13.99
CA GLN A 201 14.57 11.75 -14.71
C GLN A 201 13.44 11.89 -13.69
N TYR A 202 12.33 12.49 -14.10
CA TYR A 202 11.16 12.62 -13.23
C TYR A 202 10.51 11.27 -12.93
N ALA A 203 9.90 11.17 -11.74
CA ALA A 203 9.00 10.09 -11.34
C ALA A 203 7.80 10.68 -10.59
N SER A 204 6.65 10.02 -10.70
CA SER A 204 5.37 10.57 -10.25
C SER A 204 5.05 10.29 -8.79
N GLY A 205 6.05 9.92 -7.99
CA GLY A 205 5.87 9.73 -6.56
C GLY A 205 5.67 8.30 -6.13
N GLY A 206 5.81 8.09 -4.84
CA GLY A 206 5.66 6.80 -4.20
C GLY A 206 5.24 6.94 -2.74
N PHE A 207 5.27 5.82 -2.04
CA PHE A 207 4.79 5.72 -0.67
C PHE A 207 5.75 4.91 0.21
N VAL A 208 6.05 5.47 1.38
CA VAL A 208 6.78 4.77 2.45
C VAL A 208 6.03 4.87 3.76
N ALA A 209 5.87 3.76 4.47
CA ALA A 209 5.29 3.76 5.81
C ALA A 209 6.02 2.82 6.76
N ASP A 210 5.95 3.14 8.06
CA ASP A 210 6.42 2.27 9.15
C ASP A 210 7.87 1.78 8.96
N SER A 211 8.74 2.63 8.41
CA SER A 211 10.09 2.27 7.96
C SER A 211 11.18 3.12 8.61
N ARG A 212 12.37 2.55 8.77
CA ARG A 212 13.58 3.26 9.21
C ARG A 212 14.49 3.49 8.01
N LEU A 213 14.61 4.75 7.63
CA LEU A 213 15.36 5.16 6.45
C LEU A 213 16.64 5.87 6.89
N PRO A 214 17.76 5.64 6.18
CA PRO A 214 19.01 6.39 6.38
C PRO A 214 18.90 7.80 5.78
N ASP A 215 20.02 8.39 5.42
CA ASP A 215 20.05 9.55 4.54
C ASP A 215 19.37 9.20 3.22
N THR A 216 18.31 9.94 2.91
CA THR A 216 17.40 9.64 1.80
C THR A 216 17.49 10.73 0.75
N ILE A 217 17.78 10.30 -0.48
CA ILE A 217 17.85 11.17 -1.65
C ILE A 217 16.54 11.00 -2.42
N ASN A 218 15.66 11.98 -2.34
CA ASN A 218 14.41 11.96 -3.09
C ASN A 218 14.64 12.20 -4.60
N GLY A 219 15.61 13.04 -4.93
CA GLY A 219 15.96 13.36 -6.31
C GLY A 219 14.88 14.22 -6.98
N SER A 220 14.45 13.82 -8.16
CA SER A 220 13.45 14.49 -8.97
C SER A 220 12.05 13.87 -8.87
N GLN A 221 11.73 13.22 -7.77
CA GLN A 221 10.36 12.78 -7.47
C GLN A 221 9.42 13.98 -7.38
N GLN A 222 8.36 13.97 -8.19
CA GLN A 222 7.39 15.07 -8.27
C GLN A 222 6.60 15.21 -6.98
N GLN A 223 6.19 14.10 -6.40
CA GLN A 223 5.51 14.02 -5.11
C GLN A 223 5.94 12.75 -4.37
N TRP A 224 5.82 12.78 -3.03
CA TRP A 224 6.15 11.62 -2.21
C TRP A 224 5.43 11.69 -0.86
N PHE A 225 4.92 10.56 -0.41
CA PHE A 225 4.31 10.47 0.91
C PHE A 225 5.05 9.49 1.83
N THR A 226 5.49 10.00 2.97
CA THR A 226 6.15 9.22 4.03
C THR A 226 5.32 9.28 5.31
N ARG A 227 4.97 8.13 5.87
CA ARG A 227 4.11 8.03 7.06
C ARG A 227 4.74 7.15 8.15
N ASN A 228 4.63 7.59 9.43
CA ASN A 228 5.02 6.81 10.62
C ASN A 228 6.39 6.14 10.47
N SER A 229 7.37 6.87 10.04
CA SER A 229 8.72 6.38 9.76
C SER A 229 9.77 7.19 10.53
N SER A 230 11.03 6.81 10.42
CA SER A 230 12.15 7.67 10.78
C SER A 230 13.08 7.85 9.60
N VAL A 231 13.64 9.04 9.44
CA VAL A 231 14.62 9.38 8.40
C VAL A 231 15.87 9.99 9.01
N GLY A 232 17.05 9.61 8.52
CA GLY A 232 18.32 10.24 8.92
C GLY A 232 18.41 11.67 8.40
N SER A 233 18.23 11.81 7.10
CA SER A 233 18.07 13.11 6.43
C SER A 233 17.23 12.93 5.16
N TRP A 234 16.76 14.05 4.59
CA TRP A 234 16.00 14.06 3.33
C TRP A 234 16.51 15.16 2.44
N SER A 235 16.80 14.86 1.19
CA SER A 235 17.28 15.83 0.23
C SER A 235 16.47 15.80 -1.07
N ASN A 236 16.30 16.99 -1.63
CA ASN A 236 15.58 17.24 -2.88
C ASN A 236 14.06 16.94 -2.79
N GLY A 237 13.40 17.05 -3.91
CA GLY A 237 11.96 16.94 -4.12
C GLY A 237 11.47 18.03 -5.05
N VAL A 238 10.42 17.77 -5.82
CA VAL A 238 10.00 18.71 -6.86
C VAL A 238 8.81 19.57 -6.41
N TRP A 239 7.62 18.98 -6.16
CA TRP A 239 6.43 19.81 -5.91
C TRP A 239 5.70 19.53 -4.61
N ASN A 240 5.61 18.26 -4.20
CA ASN A 240 4.76 17.87 -3.07
C ASN A 240 5.37 16.72 -2.27
N GLN A 241 6.12 17.04 -1.23
CA GLN A 241 6.79 16.07 -0.37
C GLN A 241 6.14 16.11 1.01
N VAL A 242 5.47 15.03 1.42
CA VAL A 242 4.64 15.01 2.62
C VAL A 242 5.14 14.00 3.64
N PHE A 243 5.25 14.44 4.88
CA PHE A 243 5.70 13.65 6.03
C PHE A 243 4.62 13.69 7.11
N SER A 244 4.08 12.54 7.49
CA SER A 244 3.08 12.45 8.55
C SER A 244 3.55 11.49 9.65
N GLY A 245 3.72 11.99 10.88
CA GLY A 245 4.20 11.20 11.99
C GLY A 245 5.63 10.66 11.80
N VAL A 246 6.49 11.40 11.09
CA VAL A 246 7.87 10.97 10.77
C VAL A 246 8.87 11.59 11.73
N GLU A 247 9.72 10.76 12.33
CA GLU A 247 10.86 11.20 13.13
C GLU A 247 12.02 11.62 12.21
N GLY A 248 12.63 12.78 12.47
CA GLY A 248 13.67 13.34 11.60
C GLY A 248 13.16 13.93 10.27
N ALA A 249 11.84 14.11 10.12
CA ALA A 249 11.28 14.78 8.95
C ALA A 249 11.84 16.18 8.77
N PRO A 250 12.06 16.63 7.52
CA PRO A 250 12.46 18.02 7.27
C PRO A 250 11.34 18.99 7.70
N SER A 251 11.72 20.23 8.08
CA SER A 251 10.73 21.26 8.41
C SER A 251 9.89 21.62 7.18
N GLY A 252 8.58 21.82 7.40
CA GLY A 252 7.65 22.35 6.42
C GLY A 252 7.41 23.87 6.54
N ASP A 253 8.16 24.56 7.39
CA ASP A 253 7.90 25.98 7.75
C ASP A 253 8.13 26.95 6.58
N THR A 254 9.01 26.59 5.65
CA THR A 254 9.37 27.43 4.49
C THR A 254 8.63 27.03 3.20
N TRP A 255 7.59 26.16 3.33
CA TRP A 255 6.79 25.80 2.16
C TRP A 255 6.36 27.04 1.36
N PRO A 256 6.39 27.06 0.03
CA PRO A 256 6.64 25.95 -0.88
C PRO A 256 8.11 25.74 -1.29
N THR A 257 9.06 26.42 -0.67
CA THR A 257 10.48 26.30 -1.02
C THR A 257 11.34 26.04 0.23
N PRO A 258 11.77 24.79 0.47
CA PRO A 258 11.46 23.57 -0.27
C PRO A 258 9.99 23.11 -0.12
N PRO A 259 9.49 22.23 -1.01
CA PRO A 259 8.08 21.85 -1.05
C PRO A 259 7.71 20.77 -0.02
N TYR A 260 8.15 20.95 1.21
CA TYR A 260 7.95 19.99 2.30
C TYR A 260 6.72 20.33 3.15
N THR A 261 5.85 19.35 3.33
CA THR A 261 4.71 19.43 4.25
C THR A 261 4.89 18.42 5.37
N THR A 262 4.98 18.88 6.61
CA THR A 262 5.20 18.03 7.77
C THR A 262 4.04 18.12 8.74
N VAL A 263 3.39 16.98 8.99
CA VAL A 263 2.35 16.78 9.99
C VAL A 263 2.96 15.99 11.15
N GLU A 264 3.01 16.57 12.33
CA GLU A 264 3.75 16.02 13.47
C GLU A 264 3.33 14.60 13.84
N ARG A 265 2.02 14.33 13.81
CA ARG A 265 1.43 13.02 14.13
C ARG A 265 0.41 12.62 13.08
N THR A 266 0.45 11.37 12.69
CA THR A 266 -0.58 10.81 11.79
C THR A 266 -1.89 10.68 12.55
N PRO A 267 -2.97 11.36 12.11
CA PRO A 267 -4.22 11.39 12.86
C PRO A 267 -4.84 10.01 13.08
N LEU A 268 -4.83 9.17 12.06
CA LEU A 268 -5.33 7.80 12.10
C LEU A 268 -4.44 6.93 11.19
N SER A 269 -4.03 5.77 11.68
CA SER A 269 -3.26 4.80 10.90
C SER A 269 -3.61 3.37 11.29
N ARG A 270 -3.46 2.45 10.36
CA ARG A 270 -3.42 1.01 10.58
C ARG A 270 -2.43 0.43 9.58
N GLU A 271 -1.42 -0.29 10.08
CA GLU A 271 -0.45 -0.90 9.18
C GLU A 271 -1.06 -2.08 8.41
N LYS A 272 -0.56 -2.32 7.21
CA LYS A 272 -0.98 -3.45 6.35
C LYS A 272 -0.75 -4.78 7.06
N PRO A 273 -1.69 -5.73 7.01
CA PRO A 273 -1.44 -7.09 7.48
C PRO A 273 -0.28 -7.77 6.77
N TYR A 274 0.45 -8.63 7.48
CA TYR A 274 1.61 -9.31 6.93
C TYR A 274 1.74 -10.75 7.43
N LEU A 275 2.33 -11.60 6.59
CA LEU A 275 2.59 -13.00 6.91
C LEU A 275 3.73 -13.15 7.91
N VAL A 276 3.59 -14.12 8.80
CA VAL A 276 4.60 -14.52 9.78
C VAL A 276 4.76 -16.04 9.74
N SER A 277 6.00 -16.51 9.59
CA SER A 277 6.39 -17.91 9.71
C SER A 277 7.30 -18.08 10.92
N SER A 278 6.91 -18.93 11.87
CA SER A 278 7.69 -19.20 13.08
C SER A 278 7.49 -20.62 13.53
N GLY A 279 8.59 -21.35 13.78
CA GLY A 279 8.54 -22.74 14.29
C GLY A 279 7.69 -23.70 13.44
N GLY A 280 7.67 -23.53 12.13
CA GLY A 280 6.83 -24.30 11.21
C GLY A 280 5.38 -23.87 11.13
N SER A 281 4.92 -22.95 11.98
CA SER A 281 3.55 -22.40 11.94
C SER A 281 3.49 -21.13 11.09
N TRP A 282 2.35 -20.92 10.44
CA TRP A 282 2.07 -19.73 9.63
C TRP A 282 0.87 -18.96 10.17
N SER A 283 0.99 -17.68 10.17
CA SER A 283 -0.06 -16.77 10.62
C SER A 283 -0.02 -15.44 9.86
N VAL A 284 -1.08 -14.67 9.99
CA VAL A 284 -1.16 -13.27 9.55
C VAL A 284 -1.18 -12.38 10.78
N ARG A 285 -0.24 -11.45 10.87
CA ARG A 285 -0.34 -10.36 11.83
C ARG A 285 -1.28 -9.30 11.27
N VAL A 286 -2.31 -8.95 12.03
CA VAL A 286 -3.29 -7.92 11.70
C VAL A 286 -3.11 -6.76 12.68
N PRO A 287 -2.46 -5.66 12.25
CA PRO A 287 -2.24 -4.50 13.10
C PRO A 287 -3.54 -3.84 13.57
N SER A 288 -3.51 -3.29 14.77
CA SER A 288 -4.60 -2.45 15.29
C SER A 288 -4.56 -1.06 14.69
N ALA A 289 -5.72 -0.43 14.54
CA ALA A 289 -5.78 1.00 14.27
C ALA A 289 -5.23 1.79 15.47
N ALA A 290 -4.61 2.91 15.19
CA ALA A 290 -4.07 3.82 16.18
C ALA A 290 -4.19 5.27 15.71
N SER A 291 -4.43 6.18 16.64
CA SER A 291 -4.52 7.62 16.36
C SER A 291 -3.31 8.35 16.91
N GLN A 292 -3.01 9.52 16.32
CA GLN A 292 -1.92 10.40 16.74
C GLN A 292 -0.56 9.68 16.82
N THR A 293 -0.27 8.86 15.80
CA THR A 293 0.93 8.02 15.72
C THR A 293 2.15 8.80 15.22
N ARG A 294 3.34 8.37 15.65
CA ARG A 294 4.63 8.90 15.20
C ARG A 294 5.70 7.82 15.29
N GLY A 295 6.63 7.81 14.35
CA GLY A 295 7.69 6.80 14.26
C GLY A 295 7.16 5.41 13.92
N VAL A 296 8.06 4.43 13.89
CA VAL A 296 7.72 3.06 13.49
C VAL A 296 6.92 2.32 14.54
N SER A 297 5.93 1.54 14.12
CA SER A 297 5.04 0.79 15.01
C SER A 297 5.73 -0.41 15.69
N TRP A 298 6.84 -0.85 15.16
CA TRP A 298 7.64 -2.00 15.61
C TRP A 298 8.88 -1.62 16.43
N ALA A 299 8.96 -0.38 16.92
CA ALA A 299 10.12 0.09 17.71
C ALA A 299 10.42 -0.78 18.94
N SER A 300 9.40 -1.36 19.55
CA SER A 300 9.50 -2.30 20.69
C SER A 300 9.44 -3.78 20.28
N GLY A 301 9.63 -4.11 19.00
CA GLY A 301 9.61 -5.46 18.45
C GLY A 301 8.47 -5.71 17.47
N GLN A 302 7.33 -6.18 17.93
CA GLN A 302 6.17 -6.48 17.08
C GLN A 302 5.19 -5.32 17.04
N THR A 303 4.65 -5.00 15.85
CA THR A 303 3.54 -4.05 15.73
C THR A 303 2.33 -4.49 16.56
N PRO A 304 1.72 -3.59 17.35
CA PRO A 304 0.50 -3.90 18.09
C PRO A 304 -0.64 -4.41 17.18
N GLY A 305 -1.38 -5.41 17.65
CA GLY A 305 -2.47 -6.01 16.88
C GLY A 305 -2.78 -7.44 17.30
N ARG A 306 -3.51 -8.19 16.47
CA ARG A 306 -3.84 -9.60 16.68
C ARG A 306 -3.09 -10.50 15.69
N THR A 307 -2.84 -11.73 16.10
CA THR A 307 -2.27 -12.77 15.22
C THR A 307 -3.39 -13.77 14.88
N VAL A 308 -3.56 -14.05 13.61
CA VAL A 308 -4.57 -14.97 13.10
C VAL A 308 -3.86 -16.16 12.45
N PRO A 309 -4.08 -17.39 12.88
CA PRO A 309 -3.51 -18.57 12.24
C PRO A 309 -3.88 -18.63 10.76
N LEU A 310 -2.95 -19.04 9.90
CA LEU A 310 -3.25 -19.17 8.47
C LEU A 310 -4.32 -20.24 8.18
N SER A 311 -4.49 -21.21 9.09
CA SER A 311 -5.61 -22.18 9.05
C SER A 311 -7.00 -21.51 9.08
N ASP A 312 -7.13 -20.29 9.57
CA ASP A 312 -8.38 -19.54 9.62
C ASP A 312 -8.64 -18.75 8.33
N PHE A 313 -7.69 -18.80 7.39
CA PHE A 313 -7.83 -18.23 6.06
C PHE A 313 -8.25 -19.30 5.05
N PHE A 314 -9.08 -18.92 4.11
CA PHE A 314 -9.20 -19.62 2.85
C PHE A 314 -8.11 -19.06 1.92
N VAL A 315 -7.18 -19.91 1.53
CA VAL A 315 -6.13 -19.58 0.54
C VAL A 315 -6.72 -19.83 -0.83
N ALA A 316 -7.18 -18.76 -1.46
CA ALA A 316 -7.82 -18.81 -2.78
C ALA A 316 -6.79 -18.78 -3.90
N ARG A 317 -7.11 -19.45 -5.00
CA ARG A 317 -6.36 -19.47 -6.24
C ARG A 317 -7.17 -18.84 -7.36
N PRO A 318 -6.54 -18.34 -8.43
CA PRO A 318 -7.27 -17.80 -9.60
C PRO A 318 -8.32 -18.76 -10.19
N THR A 319 -8.13 -20.06 -10.00
CA THR A 319 -9.08 -21.10 -10.46
C THR A 319 -10.26 -21.34 -9.52
N ASP A 320 -10.29 -20.75 -8.33
CA ASP A 320 -11.41 -20.89 -7.41
C ASP A 320 -12.58 -20.00 -7.84
N SER A 321 -13.78 -20.55 -7.90
CA SER A 321 -14.98 -19.77 -8.23
C SER A 321 -15.31 -18.76 -7.12
N VAL A 322 -15.91 -17.64 -7.47
CA VAL A 322 -16.37 -16.63 -6.51
C VAL A 322 -17.40 -17.22 -5.54
N GLU A 323 -18.22 -18.18 -5.99
CA GLU A 323 -19.16 -18.89 -5.13
C GLU A 323 -18.44 -19.66 -4.01
N ARG A 324 -17.35 -20.37 -4.34
CA ARG A 324 -16.49 -21.06 -3.36
C ARG A 324 -15.88 -20.08 -2.38
N ILE A 325 -15.32 -18.98 -2.87
CA ILE A 325 -14.75 -17.92 -2.02
C ILE A 325 -15.81 -17.37 -1.06
N ASN A 326 -16.99 -17.02 -1.56
CA ASN A 326 -18.10 -16.51 -0.76
C ASN A 326 -18.61 -17.53 0.28
N SER A 327 -18.64 -18.82 -0.07
CA SER A 327 -18.99 -19.89 0.88
C SER A 327 -18.00 -19.94 2.06
N GLN A 328 -16.69 -19.75 1.83
CA GLN A 328 -15.69 -19.73 2.89
C GLN A 328 -15.80 -18.48 3.77
N LEU A 329 -15.98 -17.29 3.15
CA LEU A 329 -16.23 -16.04 3.88
C LEU A 329 -17.50 -16.13 4.75
N ALA A 330 -18.58 -16.73 4.24
CA ALA A 330 -19.82 -16.94 4.98
C ALA A 330 -19.64 -17.85 6.21
N ARG A 331 -18.69 -18.81 6.16
CA ARG A 331 -18.31 -19.66 7.29
C ARG A 331 -17.43 -18.95 8.32
N GLY A 332 -17.05 -17.68 8.07
CA GLY A 332 -16.23 -16.87 8.97
C GLY A 332 -14.73 -16.98 8.74
N ARG A 333 -14.30 -17.60 7.64
CA ARG A 333 -12.88 -17.57 7.27
C ARG A 333 -12.48 -16.20 6.75
N HIS A 334 -11.24 -15.86 6.97
CA HIS A 334 -10.53 -14.79 6.26
C HIS A 334 -10.16 -15.24 4.85
N LEU A 335 -9.73 -14.33 3.99
CA LEU A 335 -9.36 -14.62 2.61
C LEU A 335 -7.90 -14.22 2.35
N LEU A 336 -7.11 -15.15 1.82
CA LEU A 336 -5.79 -14.90 1.26
C LEU A 336 -5.86 -15.20 -0.25
N LEU A 337 -5.63 -14.18 -1.07
CA LEU A 337 -5.55 -14.33 -2.52
C LEU A 337 -4.10 -14.61 -2.91
N THR A 338 -3.83 -15.75 -3.53
CA THR A 338 -2.50 -16.06 -4.08
C THR A 338 -2.21 -15.20 -5.32
N PRO A 339 -0.92 -14.98 -5.69
CA PRO A 339 -0.60 -14.17 -6.86
C PRO A 339 -1.22 -14.72 -8.14
N GLY A 340 -1.96 -13.86 -8.84
CA GLY A 340 -2.63 -14.17 -10.11
C GLY A 340 -3.77 -13.21 -10.41
N VAL A 341 -4.46 -13.44 -11.52
CA VAL A 341 -5.64 -12.68 -11.97
C VAL A 341 -6.87 -13.55 -11.79
N TYR A 342 -7.88 -13.02 -11.13
CA TYR A 342 -9.14 -13.68 -10.75
C TYR A 342 -10.28 -13.06 -11.56
N ASP A 343 -10.98 -13.87 -12.34
CA ASP A 343 -12.21 -13.45 -13.00
C ASP A 343 -13.37 -13.45 -12.00
N VAL A 344 -14.02 -12.29 -11.85
CA VAL A 344 -15.06 -12.08 -10.84
C VAL A 344 -16.40 -11.77 -11.53
N ASP A 345 -17.22 -12.80 -11.70
CA ASP A 345 -18.53 -12.75 -12.36
C ASP A 345 -19.68 -12.30 -11.44
N ARG A 346 -19.42 -12.24 -10.15
CA ARG A 346 -20.32 -11.77 -9.09
C ARG A 346 -19.50 -11.28 -7.92
N SER A 347 -20.08 -10.50 -7.03
CA SER A 347 -19.33 -9.89 -5.94
C SER A 347 -18.74 -10.90 -4.96
N ILE A 348 -17.45 -10.74 -4.65
CA ILE A 348 -16.87 -11.27 -3.43
C ILE A 348 -17.44 -10.45 -2.27
N ALA A 349 -18.24 -11.05 -1.38
CA ALA A 349 -19.03 -10.34 -0.39
C ALA A 349 -18.47 -10.52 1.03
N VAL A 350 -17.87 -9.48 1.57
CA VAL A 350 -17.36 -9.43 2.94
C VAL A 350 -18.46 -8.91 3.87
N ARG A 351 -19.02 -9.79 4.70
CA ARG A 351 -20.21 -9.48 5.52
C ARG A 351 -19.96 -9.57 7.02
N ARG A 352 -18.81 -10.04 7.45
CA ARG A 352 -18.51 -10.24 8.87
C ARG A 352 -17.50 -9.21 9.38
N PRO A 353 -17.69 -8.68 10.59
CA PRO A 353 -16.73 -7.77 11.20
C PRO A 353 -15.36 -8.45 11.37
N GLY A 354 -14.31 -7.64 11.31
CA GLY A 354 -12.93 -8.10 11.50
C GLY A 354 -12.40 -9.05 10.43
N THR A 355 -13.11 -9.24 9.30
CA THR A 355 -12.63 -10.07 8.19
C THR A 355 -11.40 -9.43 7.55
N VAL A 356 -10.41 -10.25 7.25
CA VAL A 356 -9.20 -9.85 6.50
C VAL A 356 -9.26 -10.45 5.11
N VAL A 357 -9.08 -9.62 4.10
CA VAL A 357 -8.83 -10.01 2.71
C VAL A 357 -7.45 -9.50 2.33
N LEU A 358 -6.51 -10.41 2.18
CA LEU A 358 -5.10 -10.09 1.89
C LEU A 358 -4.70 -10.67 0.54
N GLY A 359 -4.27 -9.83 -0.38
CA GLY A 359 -3.64 -10.24 -1.63
C GLY A 359 -2.13 -10.34 -1.49
N LEU A 360 -1.52 -11.33 -2.12
CA LEU A 360 -0.08 -11.47 -2.30
C LEU A 360 0.29 -11.17 -3.74
N GLY A 361 1.46 -10.57 -3.95
CA GLY A 361 2.04 -10.34 -5.27
C GLY A 361 1.12 -9.53 -6.19
N HIS A 362 0.39 -8.55 -5.68
CA HIS A 362 -0.59 -7.76 -6.44
C HIS A 362 -1.71 -8.61 -7.06
N ALA A 363 -2.22 -9.62 -6.34
CA ALA A 363 -3.39 -10.40 -6.76
C ALA A 363 -4.47 -9.47 -7.33
N THR A 364 -4.97 -9.77 -8.52
CA THR A 364 -5.85 -8.86 -9.28
C THR A 364 -7.24 -9.46 -9.43
N LEU A 365 -8.27 -8.69 -9.12
CA LEU A 365 -9.67 -9.04 -9.35
C LEU A 365 -10.16 -8.32 -10.61
N THR A 366 -10.55 -9.06 -11.65
CA THR A 366 -11.08 -8.48 -12.88
C THR A 366 -12.59 -8.66 -12.95
N ALA A 367 -13.33 -7.57 -13.15
CA ALA A 367 -14.79 -7.61 -13.28
C ALA A 367 -15.20 -8.34 -14.57
N VAL A 368 -16.12 -9.28 -14.47
CA VAL A 368 -16.71 -10.00 -15.60
C VAL A 368 -18.19 -9.67 -15.71
N GLY A 369 -18.66 -9.34 -16.93
CA GLY A 369 -20.07 -9.10 -17.20
C GLY A 369 -20.69 -7.90 -16.45
N GLY A 370 -19.88 -6.91 -16.06
CA GLY A 370 -20.35 -5.74 -15.33
C GLY A 370 -20.57 -5.98 -13.83
N ALA A 371 -20.03 -7.07 -13.28
CA ALA A 371 -20.12 -7.37 -11.86
C ALA A 371 -19.40 -6.29 -11.02
N VAL A 372 -19.84 -6.13 -9.76
CA VAL A 372 -19.11 -5.41 -8.73
C VAL A 372 -18.12 -6.40 -8.09
N PRO A 373 -16.80 -6.29 -8.34
CA PRO A 373 -15.86 -7.32 -7.92
C PRO A 373 -15.83 -7.58 -6.41
N LEU A 374 -15.87 -6.51 -5.60
CA LEU A 374 -15.76 -6.63 -4.16
C LEU A 374 -16.76 -5.73 -3.43
N THR A 375 -17.47 -6.29 -2.45
CA THR A 375 -18.37 -5.52 -1.57
C THR A 375 -18.07 -5.81 -0.11
N VAL A 376 -18.10 -4.76 0.70
CA VAL A 376 -17.97 -4.83 2.17
C VAL A 376 -19.27 -4.32 2.78
N ALA A 377 -19.87 -5.06 3.68
CA ALA A 377 -21.05 -4.62 4.42
C ALA A 377 -20.71 -3.54 5.44
N ASP A 378 -21.73 -2.90 6.02
CA ASP A 378 -21.58 -1.94 7.13
C ASP A 378 -21.21 -2.68 8.43
N VAL A 379 -19.96 -3.12 8.53
CA VAL A 379 -19.40 -3.83 9.68
C VAL A 379 -18.02 -3.32 10.04
N PRO A 380 -17.62 -3.28 11.32
CA PRO A 380 -16.34 -2.73 11.73
C PRO A 380 -15.17 -3.68 11.47
N GLY A 381 -13.97 -3.13 11.40
CA GLY A 381 -12.71 -3.85 11.48
C GLY A 381 -12.33 -4.70 10.28
N VAL A 382 -13.04 -4.58 9.15
CA VAL A 382 -12.65 -5.26 7.91
C VAL A 382 -11.34 -4.66 7.40
N VAL A 383 -10.43 -5.51 6.95
CA VAL A 383 -9.17 -5.08 6.33
C VAL A 383 -9.04 -5.70 4.95
N ILE A 384 -8.99 -4.86 3.94
CA ILE A 384 -8.71 -5.23 2.53
C ILE A 384 -7.31 -4.72 2.19
N ALA A 385 -6.42 -5.59 1.73
CA ALA A 385 -5.03 -5.17 1.52
C ALA A 385 -4.31 -5.88 0.38
N GLY A 386 -3.40 -5.17 -0.30
CA GLY A 386 -2.40 -5.73 -1.19
C GLY A 386 -2.92 -6.28 -2.52
N MET A 387 -3.92 -5.64 -3.13
CA MET A 387 -4.53 -6.14 -4.37
C MET A 387 -4.82 -5.04 -5.38
N THR A 388 -5.06 -5.46 -6.62
CA THR A 388 -5.55 -4.62 -7.70
C THR A 388 -6.98 -5.04 -8.08
N ILE A 389 -7.82 -4.10 -8.50
CA ILE A 389 -9.17 -4.35 -8.99
C ILE A 389 -9.31 -3.70 -10.36
N ASP A 390 -9.57 -4.51 -11.38
CA ASP A 390 -9.67 -4.09 -12.76
C ASP A 390 -11.13 -4.01 -13.23
N GLY A 391 -11.46 -2.96 -13.95
CA GLY A 391 -12.68 -2.90 -14.76
C GLY A 391 -12.63 -3.91 -15.91
N GLY A 392 -13.75 -4.59 -16.18
CA GLY A 392 -13.90 -5.46 -17.31
C GLY A 392 -14.45 -4.73 -18.55
N THR A 393 -14.66 -5.46 -19.64
CA THR A 393 -15.16 -4.91 -20.92
C THR A 393 -16.61 -4.43 -20.86
N VAL A 394 -17.42 -4.97 -19.93
CA VAL A 394 -18.77 -4.53 -19.62
C VAL A 394 -18.71 -3.60 -18.42
N GLU A 395 -19.39 -2.47 -18.50
CA GLU A 395 -19.35 -1.45 -17.44
C GLU A 395 -19.87 -1.99 -16.12
N SER A 396 -19.06 -1.83 -15.08
CA SER A 396 -19.42 -2.09 -13.69
C SER A 396 -19.96 -0.80 -13.05
N PRO A 397 -21.05 -0.85 -12.26
CA PRO A 397 -21.51 0.34 -11.55
C PRO A 397 -20.50 0.81 -10.49
N VAL A 398 -19.69 -0.10 -9.97
CA VAL A 398 -18.57 0.20 -9.05
C VAL A 398 -17.62 -0.99 -8.98
N LEU A 399 -16.31 -0.75 -8.82
CA LEU A 399 -15.34 -1.84 -8.66
C LEU A 399 -15.19 -2.30 -7.21
N LEU A 400 -15.18 -1.38 -6.25
CA LEU A 400 -15.23 -1.70 -4.82
C LEU A 400 -16.26 -0.82 -4.11
N ARG A 401 -17.20 -1.46 -3.43
CA ARG A 401 -18.16 -0.77 -2.55
C ARG A 401 -17.91 -1.12 -1.10
N VAL A 402 -17.74 -0.11 -0.25
CA VAL A 402 -17.65 -0.23 1.21
C VAL A 402 -18.91 0.37 1.82
N GLY A 403 -19.73 -0.47 2.42
CA GLY A 403 -21.04 -0.08 2.94
C GLY A 403 -22.18 -0.15 1.93
N THR A 404 -23.41 -0.01 2.41
CA THR A 404 -24.61 -0.09 1.59
C THR A 404 -24.95 1.27 0.98
N LYS A 405 -25.45 1.30 -0.25
CA LYS A 405 -25.74 2.51 -1.03
C LYS A 405 -26.69 3.52 -0.35
N ASN A 406 -27.42 3.12 0.70
CA ASN A 406 -28.42 3.95 1.38
C ASN A 406 -28.06 4.25 2.84
N GLY A 407 -26.85 3.96 3.27
CA GLY A 407 -26.46 4.05 4.68
C GLY A 407 -25.86 5.40 5.04
N ARG A 408 -26.67 6.45 5.22
CA ARG A 408 -26.25 7.54 6.09
C ARG A 408 -26.33 7.03 7.53
N GLY A 409 -25.17 6.98 8.22
CA GLY A 409 -25.06 6.55 9.60
C GLY A 409 -25.09 5.02 9.77
N GLY A 410 -24.11 4.32 9.23
CA GLY A 410 -23.96 2.87 9.38
C GLY A 410 -23.82 2.47 10.84
N ARG A 411 -24.86 1.84 11.42
CA ARG A 411 -24.83 1.31 12.80
C ARG A 411 -23.74 0.27 13.06
N GLY A 412 -23.00 -0.14 12.00
CA GLY A 412 -21.92 -1.11 12.04
C GLY A 412 -20.53 -0.51 12.02
N SER A 413 -20.35 0.79 11.76
CA SER A 413 -19.03 1.41 11.75
C SER A 413 -18.49 1.68 13.16
N ASN A 414 -17.17 1.68 13.33
CA ASN A 414 -16.51 1.87 14.62
C ASN A 414 -15.22 2.68 14.46
N ALA A 415 -15.19 3.87 15.05
CA ALA A 415 -14.03 4.74 15.04
C ALA A 415 -12.76 4.11 15.64
N ALA A 416 -12.91 3.21 16.64
CA ALA A 416 -11.79 2.51 17.28
C ALA A 416 -11.30 1.31 16.44
N ASP A 417 -12.12 0.79 15.54
CA ASP A 417 -11.78 -0.33 14.64
C ASP A 417 -12.35 -0.07 13.23
N PRO A 418 -11.80 0.91 12.51
CA PRO A 418 -12.29 1.31 11.19
C PRO A 418 -12.12 0.18 10.16
N THR A 419 -13.02 0.11 9.19
CA THR A 419 -12.74 -0.65 7.97
C THR A 419 -11.59 0.01 7.24
N THR A 420 -10.59 -0.77 6.82
CA THR A 420 -9.34 -0.24 6.28
C THR A 420 -9.03 -0.85 4.91
N LEU A 421 -8.68 0.00 3.96
CA LEU A 421 -8.11 -0.36 2.66
C LEU A 421 -6.63 0.03 2.66
N SER A 422 -5.73 -0.93 2.43
CA SER A 422 -4.27 -0.67 2.41
C SER A 422 -3.64 -1.22 1.15
N ASP A 423 -2.97 -0.38 0.34
CA ASP A 423 -2.40 -0.80 -0.96
C ASP A 423 -3.45 -1.51 -1.83
N VAL A 424 -4.62 -0.91 -1.99
CA VAL A 424 -5.68 -1.37 -2.89
C VAL A 424 -5.69 -0.45 -4.10
N TYR A 425 -5.44 -1.03 -5.27
CA TYR A 425 -5.28 -0.28 -6.51
C TYR A 425 -6.43 -0.58 -7.48
N PHE A 426 -6.74 0.38 -8.35
CA PHE A 426 -7.84 0.25 -9.31
C PHE A 426 -7.35 0.61 -10.71
N ARG A 427 -7.80 -0.16 -11.71
CA ARG A 427 -7.49 0.12 -13.11
C ARG A 427 -8.73 0.06 -14.00
N ILE A 428 -8.90 1.07 -14.81
CA ILE A 428 -9.88 1.12 -15.89
C ILE A 428 -9.10 1.25 -17.21
N GLY A 429 -8.87 0.12 -17.89
CA GLY A 429 -7.98 0.06 -19.05
C GLY A 429 -6.54 -0.33 -18.69
N GLY A 430 -5.63 -0.18 -19.63
CA GLY A 430 -4.22 -0.55 -19.51
C GLY A 430 -3.94 -1.97 -20.02
N PRO A 431 -4.08 -3.03 -19.23
CA PRO A 431 -3.92 -4.40 -19.71
C PRO A 431 -4.93 -4.82 -20.77
N HIS A 432 -6.17 -4.42 -20.62
CA HIS A 432 -7.31 -4.70 -21.48
C HIS A 432 -8.32 -3.55 -21.38
N VAL A 433 -9.33 -3.54 -22.22
CA VAL A 433 -10.44 -2.58 -22.11
C VAL A 433 -11.11 -2.73 -20.75
N GLY A 434 -11.26 -1.62 -20.05
CA GLY A 434 -11.91 -1.55 -18.74
C GLY A 434 -12.98 -0.47 -18.69
N LYS A 435 -14.12 -0.76 -18.02
CA LYS A 435 -15.22 0.19 -17.87
C LYS A 435 -15.82 0.09 -16.47
N ALA A 436 -15.94 1.23 -15.81
CA ALA A 436 -16.71 1.34 -14.57
C ALA A 436 -17.22 2.76 -14.39
N ASP A 437 -18.43 2.90 -13.84
CA ASP A 437 -18.95 4.22 -13.48
C ASP A 437 -18.14 4.85 -12.35
N VAL A 438 -17.87 4.08 -11.27
CA VAL A 438 -17.05 4.49 -10.13
C VAL A 438 -16.03 3.39 -9.80
N SER A 439 -14.79 3.73 -9.48
CA SER A 439 -13.83 2.71 -9.03
C SER A 439 -13.98 2.37 -7.55
N LEU A 440 -14.03 3.36 -6.66
CA LEU A 440 -14.18 3.17 -5.22
C LEU A 440 -15.37 3.99 -4.69
N GLU A 441 -16.36 3.32 -4.12
CA GLU A 441 -17.51 3.95 -3.44
C GLU A 441 -17.49 3.59 -1.94
N ILE A 442 -17.42 4.61 -1.08
CA ILE A 442 -17.38 4.46 0.38
C ILE A 442 -18.66 5.05 0.97
N ASN A 443 -19.57 4.19 1.43
CA ASN A 443 -20.84 4.56 2.04
C ASN A 443 -20.85 4.39 3.57
N SER A 444 -19.92 3.59 4.11
CA SER A 444 -19.76 3.42 5.57
C SER A 444 -18.98 4.60 6.17
N ASP A 445 -19.34 4.94 7.40
CA ASP A 445 -18.59 5.88 8.22
C ASP A 445 -17.29 5.24 8.76
N HIS A 446 -16.36 6.07 9.23
CA HIS A 446 -15.11 5.63 9.86
C HIS A 446 -14.32 4.63 9.01
N VAL A 447 -14.10 4.93 7.74
CA VAL A 447 -13.24 4.14 6.85
C VAL A 447 -11.86 4.79 6.75
N LEU A 448 -10.81 3.97 6.77
CA LEU A 448 -9.44 4.39 6.51
C LEU A 448 -9.00 3.86 5.14
N VAL A 449 -8.63 4.75 4.23
CA VAL A 449 -7.92 4.42 2.99
C VAL A 449 -6.46 4.80 3.17
N ASP A 450 -5.56 3.81 3.19
CA ASP A 450 -4.14 4.01 3.44
C ASP A 450 -3.32 3.55 2.24
N HIS A 451 -3.01 4.47 1.36
CA HIS A 451 -2.34 4.32 0.09
C HIS A 451 -3.19 3.57 -0.96
N THR A 452 -3.57 4.29 -1.97
CA THR A 452 -4.27 3.75 -3.15
C THR A 452 -3.85 4.50 -4.41
N TRP A 453 -3.86 3.82 -5.54
CA TRP A 453 -3.84 4.44 -6.86
C TRP A 453 -5.09 4.01 -7.62
N VAL A 454 -5.91 4.99 -7.96
CA VAL A 454 -7.19 4.83 -8.67
C VAL A 454 -6.99 5.44 -10.05
N TRP A 455 -6.78 4.58 -11.03
CA TRP A 455 -6.26 4.97 -12.34
C TRP A 455 -7.21 4.57 -13.48
N ARG A 456 -7.59 5.55 -14.30
CA ARG A 456 -8.11 5.31 -15.64
C ARG A 456 -6.94 5.43 -16.60
N ALA A 457 -6.70 4.39 -17.39
CA ALA A 457 -5.47 4.27 -18.17
C ALA A 457 -5.36 5.37 -19.25
N ASP A 458 -4.26 6.10 -19.21
CA ASP A 458 -3.77 7.01 -20.25
C ASP A 458 -2.86 6.30 -21.26
N HIS A 459 -2.37 5.12 -20.90
CA HIS A 459 -1.55 4.25 -21.72
C HIS A 459 -1.81 2.76 -21.43
N GLY A 460 -1.32 1.86 -22.28
CA GLY A 460 -1.52 0.43 -22.09
C GLY A 460 -1.28 -0.39 -23.35
N ASN A 461 -1.81 -1.60 -23.37
CA ASN A 461 -1.81 -2.43 -24.56
C ASN A 461 -2.62 -1.77 -25.68
N PRO A 462 -2.26 -1.95 -26.96
CA PRO A 462 -2.97 -1.35 -28.07
C PRO A 462 -4.49 -1.61 -28.01
N GLY A 463 -5.30 -0.54 -28.07
CA GLY A 463 -6.76 -0.60 -28.03
C GLY A 463 -7.38 -0.79 -26.65
N SER A 464 -6.61 -0.65 -25.57
CA SER A 464 -7.11 -0.81 -24.19
C SER A 464 -7.28 0.50 -23.42
N PHE A 465 -7.06 1.65 -24.01
CA PHE A 465 -7.20 2.97 -23.41
C PHE A 465 -7.76 3.98 -24.41
N GLY A 466 -8.16 5.14 -23.94
CA GLY A 466 -8.73 6.23 -24.73
C GLY A 466 -10.14 6.62 -24.26
N TRP A 467 -10.55 7.85 -24.58
CA TRP A 467 -11.74 8.53 -24.06
C TRP A 467 -13.03 7.72 -24.18
N THR A 468 -13.24 7.04 -25.31
CA THR A 468 -14.44 6.22 -25.59
C THR A 468 -14.22 4.73 -25.44
N VAL A 469 -13.00 4.30 -25.19
CA VAL A 469 -12.61 2.88 -25.12
C VAL A 469 -12.69 2.36 -23.70
N SER A 470 -11.95 2.98 -22.80
CA SER A 470 -11.93 2.66 -21.38
C SER A 470 -12.52 3.82 -20.59
N THR A 471 -13.77 3.63 -20.15
CA THR A 471 -14.60 4.71 -19.59
C THR A 471 -14.69 4.61 -18.07
N GLY A 472 -14.48 5.72 -17.38
CA GLY A 472 -14.61 5.85 -15.95
C GLY A 472 -15.08 7.26 -15.59
N ARG A 473 -16.28 7.37 -14.98
CA ARG A 473 -16.85 8.66 -14.64
C ARG A 473 -16.11 9.28 -13.46
N ASN A 474 -16.11 8.60 -12.31
CA ASN A 474 -15.44 9.08 -11.10
C ASN A 474 -14.47 8.02 -10.53
N GLY A 475 -13.35 8.47 -9.99
CA GLY A 475 -12.39 7.58 -9.35
C GLY A 475 -12.86 7.13 -7.97
N VAL A 476 -13.12 8.09 -7.09
CA VAL A 476 -13.51 7.85 -5.69
C VAL A 476 -14.74 8.67 -5.34
N VAL A 477 -15.76 8.02 -4.77
CA VAL A 477 -16.95 8.66 -4.22
C VAL A 477 -17.07 8.30 -2.74
N VAL A 478 -17.04 9.30 -1.85
CA VAL A 478 -17.12 9.13 -0.40
C VAL A 478 -18.42 9.72 0.10
N ASN A 479 -19.34 8.85 0.54
CA ASN A 479 -20.63 9.23 1.11
C ASN A 479 -20.66 9.08 2.64
N GLY A 480 -19.74 8.28 3.20
CA GLY A 480 -19.64 8.05 4.64
C GLY A 480 -18.98 9.22 5.38
N ASP A 481 -19.36 9.39 6.63
CA ASP A 481 -18.80 10.37 7.54
C ASP A 481 -17.50 9.88 8.20
N ASP A 482 -16.65 10.81 8.66
CA ASP A 482 -15.41 10.49 9.39
C ASP A 482 -14.44 9.59 8.60
N VAL A 483 -14.48 9.64 7.28
CA VAL A 483 -13.56 8.87 6.42
C VAL A 483 -12.21 9.58 6.36
N THR A 484 -11.13 8.82 6.50
CA THR A 484 -9.76 9.32 6.38
C THR A 484 -9.06 8.65 5.20
N ALA A 485 -8.45 9.45 4.32
CA ALA A 485 -7.58 9.00 3.25
C ALA A 485 -6.15 9.49 3.47
N THR A 486 -5.17 8.60 3.36
CA THR A 486 -3.74 8.90 3.43
C THR A 486 -3.04 8.33 2.21
N GLY A 487 -2.30 9.17 1.47
CA GLY A 487 -1.66 8.73 0.22
C GLY A 487 -2.68 8.38 -0.87
N LEU A 488 -3.52 9.37 -1.23
CA LEU A 488 -4.59 9.24 -2.22
C LEU A 488 -4.11 9.71 -3.59
N PHE A 489 -3.90 8.76 -4.51
CA PHE A 489 -3.57 9.02 -5.91
C PHE A 489 -4.78 8.66 -6.76
N VAL A 490 -5.33 9.62 -7.52
CA VAL A 490 -6.52 9.38 -8.38
C VAL A 490 -6.35 10.12 -9.69
N GLU A 491 -6.40 9.41 -10.83
CA GLU A 491 -5.96 9.98 -12.11
C GLU A 491 -6.89 9.65 -13.27
N HIS A 492 -7.02 10.61 -14.17
CA HIS A 492 -7.55 10.55 -15.54
C HIS A 492 -9.04 10.23 -15.67
N TYR A 493 -9.85 10.34 -14.61
CA TYR A 493 -11.29 10.12 -14.72
C TYR A 493 -11.98 11.24 -15.53
N GLN A 494 -13.08 10.86 -16.19
CA GLN A 494 -13.74 11.72 -17.19
C GLN A 494 -14.54 12.86 -16.59
N GLU A 495 -14.94 12.74 -15.30
CA GLU A 495 -15.55 13.79 -14.51
C GLU A 495 -14.69 14.08 -13.27
N TYR A 496 -15.28 14.38 -12.13
CA TYR A 496 -14.54 14.56 -10.87
C TYR A 496 -13.73 13.29 -10.54
N ASN A 497 -12.44 13.41 -10.31
CA ASN A 497 -11.64 12.25 -9.88
C ASN A 497 -12.01 11.82 -8.47
N VAL A 498 -12.28 12.77 -7.57
CA VAL A 498 -12.80 12.53 -6.21
C VAL A 498 -14.04 13.36 -5.97
N VAL A 499 -15.11 12.71 -5.46
CA VAL A 499 -16.33 13.35 -4.95
C VAL A 499 -16.48 13.03 -3.47
N TRP A 500 -16.53 14.04 -2.63
CA TRP A 500 -16.63 13.88 -1.19
C TRP A 500 -17.95 14.47 -0.66
N ASN A 501 -18.89 13.59 -0.32
CA ASN A 501 -20.22 13.95 0.19
C ASN A 501 -20.34 13.78 1.71
N GLY A 502 -19.43 13.06 2.35
CA GLY A 502 -19.47 12.78 3.77
C GLY A 502 -18.91 13.92 4.63
N GLU A 503 -19.42 14.04 5.83
CA GLU A 503 -18.97 15.01 6.81
C GLU A 503 -17.68 14.58 7.52
N ARG A 504 -16.90 15.57 7.99
CA ARG A 504 -15.67 15.38 8.78
C ARG A 504 -14.63 14.50 8.08
N GLY A 505 -14.64 14.53 6.75
CA GLY A 505 -13.66 13.86 5.93
C GLY A 505 -12.26 14.44 6.12
N ARG A 506 -11.25 13.59 5.94
CA ARG A 506 -9.85 14.01 5.99
C ARG A 506 -9.03 13.36 4.91
N THR A 507 -8.24 14.17 4.19
CA THR A 507 -7.24 13.70 3.23
C THR A 507 -5.85 14.24 3.59
N LEU A 508 -4.88 13.34 3.76
CA LEU A 508 -3.45 13.67 3.86
C LEU A 508 -2.75 13.16 2.63
N PHE A 509 -2.21 14.05 1.86
CA PHE A 509 -1.60 13.82 0.56
C PHE A 509 -2.62 13.38 -0.51
N PHE A 510 -2.85 14.27 -1.44
CA PHE A 510 -3.62 14.00 -2.67
C PHE A 510 -2.74 14.31 -3.89
N GLN A 511 -2.73 13.37 -4.84
CA GLN A 511 -2.07 13.56 -6.14
C GLN A 511 -3.08 13.20 -7.22
N ASN A 512 -3.11 14.03 -8.25
CA ASN A 512 -4.00 13.85 -9.39
C ASN A 512 -3.33 14.30 -10.69
N GLU A 513 -3.59 13.53 -11.72
CA GLU A 513 -3.43 13.97 -13.09
C GLU A 513 -4.82 14.02 -13.73
N LEU A 514 -5.17 15.17 -14.33
CA LEU A 514 -6.41 15.32 -15.08
C LEU A 514 -6.38 14.41 -16.33
N PRO A 515 -7.53 14.01 -16.92
CA PRO A 515 -7.51 13.14 -18.07
C PRO A 515 -6.71 13.76 -19.22
N TYR A 516 -5.87 12.96 -19.86
CA TYR A 516 -4.99 13.43 -20.93
C TYR A 516 -5.69 13.51 -22.29
N ASP A 517 -6.77 12.75 -22.46
CA ASP A 517 -7.39 12.35 -23.70
C ASP A 517 -8.79 12.91 -24.01
N PRO A 518 -9.30 13.99 -23.37
CA PRO A 518 -10.55 14.56 -23.85
C PRO A 518 -10.41 15.02 -25.29
N PRO A 519 -11.40 14.69 -26.16
CA PRO A 519 -11.31 14.99 -27.59
C PRO A 519 -11.44 16.49 -27.91
N ASP A 520 -12.15 17.23 -27.06
CA ASP A 520 -12.37 18.67 -27.14
C ASP A 520 -12.89 19.23 -25.81
N GLN A 521 -12.99 20.57 -25.72
CA GLN A 521 -13.48 21.24 -24.52
C GLN A 521 -14.96 20.93 -24.23
N ALA A 522 -15.78 20.66 -25.23
CA ALA A 522 -17.20 20.38 -25.01
C ALA A 522 -17.39 19.02 -24.31
N ALA A 523 -16.59 18.03 -24.66
CA ALA A 523 -16.57 16.72 -24.00
C ALA A 523 -16.03 16.78 -22.57
N TYR A 524 -15.29 17.84 -22.22
CA TYR A 524 -14.71 18.05 -20.89
C TYR A 524 -15.20 19.37 -20.29
N SER A 525 -16.53 19.51 -20.19
CA SER A 525 -17.23 20.66 -19.60
C SER A 525 -18.57 20.23 -19.00
N HIS A 526 -19.07 20.95 -18.01
CA HIS A 526 -20.38 20.73 -17.41
C HIS A 526 -20.98 22.06 -16.92
N ASP A 527 -22.29 22.22 -17.02
CA ASP A 527 -23.07 23.33 -16.44
C ASP A 527 -22.46 24.73 -16.71
N GLY A 528 -21.78 24.90 -17.87
CA GLY A 528 -21.10 26.15 -18.24
C GLY A 528 -19.70 26.30 -17.61
N VAL A 529 -19.20 25.32 -16.85
CA VAL A 529 -17.85 25.26 -16.28
C VAL A 529 -16.93 24.50 -17.21
N LEU A 530 -15.73 25.02 -17.46
CA LEU A 530 -14.72 24.36 -18.27
C LEU A 530 -13.94 23.33 -17.42
N GLY A 531 -13.93 22.10 -17.85
CA GLY A 531 -13.28 20.98 -17.16
C GLY A 531 -14.01 20.55 -15.87
N TRP A 532 -13.51 19.50 -15.28
CA TRP A 532 -13.93 18.98 -13.99
C TRP A 532 -12.78 19.14 -12.99
N ALA A 533 -13.08 19.61 -11.79
CA ALA A 533 -12.06 19.65 -10.74
C ALA A 533 -11.59 18.24 -10.37
N ALA A 534 -10.32 18.11 -10.02
CA ALA A 534 -9.78 16.82 -9.58
C ALA A 534 -10.43 16.35 -8.26
N TYR A 535 -10.74 17.28 -7.37
CA TYR A 535 -11.28 17.02 -6.04
C TYR A 535 -12.48 17.93 -5.77
N LYS A 536 -13.66 17.34 -5.64
CA LYS A 536 -14.91 18.03 -5.28
C LYS A 536 -15.32 17.65 -3.86
N VAL A 537 -15.55 18.66 -3.01
CA VAL A 537 -16.33 18.53 -1.76
C VAL A 537 -17.74 19.03 -2.04
N ALA A 538 -18.76 18.26 -1.69
CA ALA A 538 -20.15 18.61 -1.95
C ALA A 538 -20.55 19.90 -1.20
N ASP A 539 -21.48 20.66 -1.77
CA ASP A 539 -21.81 22.01 -1.32
C ASP A 539 -22.50 22.05 0.04
N ASP A 540 -23.09 20.93 0.50
CA ASP A 540 -23.74 20.80 1.80
C ASP A 540 -22.80 20.31 2.91
N VAL A 541 -21.55 19.94 2.61
CA VAL A 541 -20.54 19.52 3.59
C VAL A 541 -20.07 20.72 4.41
N GLN A 542 -20.13 20.59 5.74
CA GLN A 542 -19.76 21.64 6.68
C GLN A 542 -18.34 21.50 7.24
N ARG A 543 -17.77 20.29 7.22
CA ARG A 543 -16.43 20.02 7.74
C ARG A 543 -15.67 19.03 6.86
N HIS A 544 -14.52 19.48 6.38
CA HIS A 544 -13.59 18.66 5.62
C HIS A 544 -12.17 19.21 5.75
N GLU A 545 -11.17 18.33 5.79
CA GLU A 545 -9.76 18.72 5.84
C GLU A 545 -8.98 18.06 4.71
N LEU A 546 -8.24 18.84 3.93
CA LEU A 546 -7.26 18.33 2.97
C LEU A 546 -5.92 19.02 3.20
N THR A 547 -4.87 18.23 3.39
CA THR A 547 -3.50 18.74 3.53
C THR A 547 -2.62 18.15 2.43
N ALA A 548 -1.96 19.03 1.69
CA ALA A 548 -1.02 18.74 0.61
C ALA A 548 -1.68 18.04 -0.60
N GLY A 549 -2.28 18.83 -1.46
CA GLY A 549 -2.90 18.38 -2.71
C GLY A 549 -2.22 18.96 -3.95
N GLY A 550 -1.93 18.09 -4.93
CA GLY A 550 -1.38 18.48 -6.24
C GLY A 550 -2.26 18.01 -7.39
N VAL A 551 -2.52 18.91 -8.36
CA VAL A 551 -3.29 18.62 -9.58
C VAL A 551 -2.49 19.03 -10.80
N TYR A 552 -2.37 18.11 -11.75
CA TYR A 552 -1.51 18.24 -12.92
C TYR A 552 -2.32 18.12 -14.20
N ALA A 553 -2.02 18.97 -15.19
CA ALA A 553 -2.66 18.96 -16.51
C ALA A 553 -1.66 18.60 -17.62
N PHE A 554 -2.07 17.66 -18.48
CA PHE A 554 -1.36 17.31 -19.71
C PHE A 554 -2.37 16.87 -20.77
N PHE A 555 -3.15 17.81 -21.35
CA PHE A 555 -4.16 17.51 -22.38
C PHE A 555 -3.48 17.30 -23.74
N ASN A 556 -3.14 16.05 -24.05
CA ASN A 556 -2.31 15.73 -25.22
C ASN A 556 -3.09 15.50 -26.52
N VAL A 557 -4.40 15.31 -26.44
CA VAL A 557 -5.28 15.18 -27.63
C VAL A 557 -5.72 16.55 -28.11
N ASP A 558 -6.20 17.42 -27.22
CA ASP A 558 -6.49 18.82 -27.52
C ASP A 558 -5.81 19.73 -26.50
N PRO A 559 -4.62 20.29 -26.82
CA PRO A 559 -3.88 21.16 -25.91
C PRO A 559 -4.57 22.48 -25.55
N THR A 560 -5.65 22.83 -26.22
CA THR A 560 -6.40 24.07 -25.95
C THR A 560 -7.37 23.93 -24.78
N ILE A 561 -7.59 22.72 -24.29
CA ILE A 561 -8.48 22.42 -23.16
C ILE A 561 -8.02 23.15 -21.91
N ARG A 562 -9.03 23.63 -21.19
CA ARG A 562 -8.87 24.33 -19.91
C ARG A 562 -9.73 23.66 -18.84
N ALA A 563 -9.19 23.53 -17.65
CA ALA A 563 -9.93 23.27 -16.42
C ALA A 563 -10.04 24.55 -15.60
N THR A 564 -11.23 24.93 -15.17
CA THR A 564 -11.45 26.15 -14.38
C THR A 564 -10.70 26.12 -13.06
N ARG A 565 -10.63 24.95 -12.42
CA ARG A 565 -9.99 24.79 -11.10
C ARG A 565 -9.51 23.37 -10.85
N GLY A 566 -8.49 23.24 -9.99
CA GLY A 566 -8.01 21.92 -9.53
C GLY A 566 -8.87 21.34 -8.39
N PHE A 567 -9.29 22.19 -7.45
CA PHE A 567 -10.13 21.83 -6.31
C PHE A 567 -11.41 22.67 -6.32
N GLU A 568 -12.54 22.02 -6.02
CA GLU A 568 -13.85 22.65 -5.94
C GLU A 568 -14.51 22.29 -4.60
N VAL A 569 -14.75 23.28 -3.75
CA VAL A 569 -15.21 23.08 -2.38
C VAL A 569 -16.19 24.18 -1.96
N PRO A 570 -17.10 23.94 -1.00
CA PRO A 570 -17.95 24.99 -0.47
C PRO A 570 -17.13 26.05 0.28
N ASP A 571 -17.56 27.30 0.20
CA ASP A 571 -17.01 28.42 0.97
C ASP A 571 -17.57 28.41 2.40
N THR A 572 -17.09 27.43 3.18
CA THR A 572 -17.56 27.15 4.53
C THR A 572 -16.35 27.09 5.48
N PRO A 573 -16.33 27.80 6.62
CA PRO A 573 -15.15 27.87 7.50
C PRO A 573 -14.66 26.54 8.06
N GLY A 574 -15.49 25.50 8.06
CA GLY A 574 -15.11 24.15 8.49
C GLY A 574 -14.51 23.28 7.38
N VAL A 575 -14.57 23.71 6.13
CA VAL A 575 -13.94 23.03 4.99
C VAL A 575 -12.59 23.71 4.74
N ARG A 576 -11.51 23.05 5.15
CA ARG A 576 -10.16 23.64 5.18
C ARG A 576 -9.20 22.86 4.31
N LEU A 577 -8.59 23.53 3.37
CA LEU A 577 -7.55 22.98 2.52
C LEU A 577 -6.23 23.71 2.75
N SER A 578 -5.13 22.99 2.70
CA SER A 578 -3.80 23.58 2.90
C SER A 578 -2.75 22.94 2.02
N ARG A 579 -1.73 23.73 1.65
CA ARG A 579 -0.58 23.25 0.85
C ARG A 579 -1.03 22.68 -0.49
N LEU A 580 -1.81 23.45 -1.25
CA LEU A 580 -2.35 23.07 -2.54
C LEU A 580 -1.48 23.60 -3.68
N LEU A 581 -1.42 22.84 -4.77
CA LEU A 581 -0.79 23.31 -5.99
C LEU A 581 -1.48 22.78 -7.26
N THR A 582 -1.29 23.52 -8.35
CA THR A 582 -1.59 23.07 -9.72
C THR A 582 -0.36 23.26 -10.61
N VAL A 583 -0.21 22.41 -11.62
CA VAL A 583 0.90 22.48 -12.60
C VAL A 583 0.37 22.15 -13.99
N SER A 584 0.80 22.91 -15.00
CA SER A 584 0.76 22.47 -16.40
C SER A 584 2.07 21.72 -16.70
N LEU A 585 1.98 20.45 -17.06
CA LEU A 585 3.17 19.63 -17.31
C LEU A 585 3.82 19.94 -18.67
N GLU A 586 3.05 20.34 -19.66
CA GLU A 586 3.51 20.86 -20.97
C GLU A 586 2.33 21.39 -21.77
N LEU A 587 1.16 20.75 -21.64
CA LEU A 587 -0.03 20.96 -22.44
C LEU A 587 -1.24 21.19 -21.52
N GLY A 588 -2.13 22.07 -21.93
CA GLY A 588 -3.36 22.36 -21.21
C GLY A 588 -3.22 23.41 -20.12
N THR A 589 -4.36 23.87 -19.61
CA THR A 589 -4.46 24.99 -18.68
C THR A 589 -5.32 24.64 -17.48
N ILE A 590 -4.89 25.06 -16.27
CA ILE A 590 -5.74 25.14 -15.08
C ILE A 590 -5.79 26.60 -14.66
N ASP A 591 -6.99 27.18 -14.58
CA ASP A 591 -7.15 28.61 -14.34
C ASP A 591 -6.91 29.00 -12.87
N HIS A 592 -7.37 28.16 -11.92
CA HIS A 592 -7.25 28.39 -10.49
C HIS A 592 -6.84 27.11 -9.74
N VAL A 593 -6.22 27.27 -8.60
CA VAL A 593 -5.87 26.14 -7.72
C VAL A 593 -7.12 25.61 -7.01
N VAL A 594 -7.83 26.46 -6.27
CA VAL A 594 -9.05 26.11 -5.54
C VAL A 594 -10.11 27.17 -5.76
N ASN A 595 -11.29 26.77 -6.20
CA ASN A 595 -12.38 27.66 -6.60
C ASN A 595 -11.85 28.77 -7.55
N ASP A 596 -11.94 30.03 -7.16
CA ASP A 596 -11.42 31.16 -7.93
C ASP A 596 -10.09 31.70 -7.35
N THR A 597 -9.38 30.92 -6.56
CA THR A 597 -8.15 31.30 -5.87
C THR A 597 -6.93 30.57 -6.44
N GLY A 598 -5.80 31.26 -6.55
CA GLY A 598 -4.56 30.79 -7.14
C GLY A 598 -4.37 31.27 -8.58
N ALA A 599 -3.12 31.39 -9.01
CA ALA A 599 -2.78 31.84 -10.35
C ALA A 599 -2.97 30.73 -11.38
N ARG A 600 -3.26 31.13 -12.63
CA ARG A 600 -3.30 30.22 -13.78
C ARG A 600 -1.96 29.56 -14.02
N VAL A 601 -2.02 28.27 -14.36
CA VAL A 601 -0.90 27.52 -14.93
C VAL A 601 -1.21 27.11 -16.37
N SER A 602 -0.30 27.40 -17.29
CA SER A 602 -0.49 27.14 -18.71
C SER A 602 0.82 27.20 -19.49
N PRO A 603 0.90 26.61 -20.70
CA PRO A 603 2.00 26.85 -21.60
C PRO A 603 2.16 28.36 -21.92
N PRO A 604 3.39 28.88 -22.19
CA PRO A 604 4.66 28.15 -22.23
C PRO A 604 5.35 27.97 -20.88
N ALA A 605 4.77 28.43 -19.76
CA ALA A 605 5.36 28.31 -18.42
C ALA A 605 5.10 26.91 -17.82
N THR A 606 5.67 25.89 -18.45
CA THR A 606 5.47 24.49 -18.07
C THR A 606 6.31 24.09 -16.86
N GLY A 607 5.78 23.20 -16.01
CA GLY A 607 6.45 22.75 -14.80
C GLY A 607 6.57 23.81 -13.70
N VAL A 608 5.96 24.99 -13.87
CA VAL A 608 5.91 26.05 -12.86
C VAL A 608 4.61 25.96 -12.08
N PRO A 609 4.64 25.63 -10.80
CA PRO A 609 3.42 25.48 -10.00
C PRO A 609 2.80 26.81 -9.60
N SER A 610 1.46 26.81 -9.47
CA SER A 610 0.71 27.78 -8.72
C SER A 610 0.36 27.21 -7.35
N TYR A 611 0.61 27.96 -6.28
CA TYR A 611 0.45 27.51 -4.91
C TYR A 611 -0.64 28.28 -4.16
N VAL A 612 -1.39 27.55 -3.31
CA VAL A 612 -2.27 28.14 -2.29
C VAL A 612 -1.92 27.52 -0.93
N ALA A 613 -1.46 28.34 0.01
CA ALA A 613 -1.00 27.87 1.32
C ALA A 613 -2.16 27.36 2.19
N THR A 614 -3.28 28.09 2.20
CA THR A 614 -4.50 27.74 2.95
C THR A 614 -5.73 28.25 2.20
N TYR A 615 -6.84 27.51 2.33
CA TYR A 615 -8.15 27.90 1.81
C TYR A 615 -9.25 27.40 2.78
N PRO A 616 -10.28 28.17 3.10
CA PRO A 616 -10.37 29.62 3.01
C PRO A 616 -9.35 30.30 3.87
#